data_f3d0a6a5a381e4c8734eb740b067f951
#
_entry.id   f3d0a6a5a381e4c8734eb740b067f951
#
_cell.length_a   1.000
_cell.length_b   1.000
_cell.length_c   1.000
_cell.angle_alpha   90.00
_cell.angle_beta   90.00
_cell.angle_gamma   90.00
#
_symmetry.space_group_name_H-M   'P 1'
#
loop_
_entity.id
_entity.type
_entity.pdbx_description
1 polymer ?
#
loop_
_entity_poly.entity_id
_entity_poly.type
_entity_poly.pdbx_seq_one_letter_code
_entity_poly.pdbx_strand_id
1 'polypeptide(L)'
;MKIIRTENLTKVYNDQSLPVKAVNNVSLSFGEGEFTAIVGPSGSGKTTFLNLIGGLDKPTEGNIFIGDTDITLLSDSKLIDFRLHNIGFVFQSYNLLPVLTAKENVSFIMLLQKQKQAEMDARAEELLRQVGLED
;
A
#
# COMPACT_ATOMS: atom_id res chain seq x y z
N MET A 1 6.48 -12.96 -14.39
CA MET A 1 7.13 -11.63 -14.36
C MET A 1 7.34 -11.23 -12.90
N LYS A 2 8.42 -10.50 -12.54
CA LYS A 2 8.57 -9.97 -11.18
C LYS A 2 7.71 -8.72 -11.06
N ILE A 3 6.78 -8.69 -10.11
CA ILE A 3 5.88 -7.56 -9.95
C ILE A 3 6.35 -6.55 -8.89
N ILE A 4 7.05 -7.03 -7.85
CA ILE A 4 7.70 -6.18 -6.84
C ILE A 4 9.14 -6.65 -6.67
N ARG A 5 10.07 -5.70 -6.60
CA ARG A 5 11.49 -5.97 -6.36
C ARG A 5 12.07 -4.88 -5.47
N THR A 6 12.86 -5.28 -4.49
CA THR A 6 13.64 -4.38 -3.64
C THR A 6 15.13 -4.63 -3.84
N GLU A 7 15.93 -3.57 -3.81
CA GLU A 7 17.39 -3.63 -3.96
C GLU A 7 18.05 -2.86 -2.81
N ASN A 8 18.81 -3.56 -1.98
CA ASN A 8 19.56 -3.03 -0.84
C ASN A 8 18.70 -2.13 0.08
N LEU A 9 17.43 -2.48 0.24
CA LEU A 9 16.47 -1.66 0.94
C LEU A 9 16.82 -1.53 2.42
N THR A 10 16.98 -0.29 2.86
CA THR A 10 17.33 0.04 4.25
C THR A 10 16.42 1.14 4.77
N LYS A 11 15.93 0.98 6.00
CA LYS A 11 15.19 2.01 6.72
C LYS A 11 15.74 2.19 8.12
N VAL A 12 16.18 3.40 8.41
CA VAL A 12 16.63 3.83 9.72
C VAL A 12 15.71 4.93 10.22
N TYR A 13 15.11 4.74 11.38
CA TYR A 13 14.43 5.79 12.11
C TYR A 13 15.41 6.43 13.10
N ASN A 14 15.59 7.75 12.96
CA ASN A 14 16.39 8.53 13.90
C ASN A 14 15.45 9.09 14.96
N ASP A 15 15.24 8.35 16.04
CA ASP A 15 14.64 8.91 17.25
C ASP A 15 15.74 9.50 18.13
N GLN A 16 15.44 10.56 18.87
CA GLN A 16 16.36 11.53 19.51
C GLN A 16 17.55 10.97 20.31
N SER A 17 17.67 9.65 20.50
CA SER A 17 18.75 9.03 21.27
C SER A 17 19.48 7.86 20.61
N LEU A 18 18.83 7.03 19.81
CA LEU A 18 19.48 5.86 19.16
C LEU A 18 18.82 5.58 17.81
N PRO A 19 19.61 5.47 16.72
CA PRO A 19 19.07 5.10 15.41
C PRO A 19 18.57 3.65 15.45
N VAL A 20 17.31 3.44 15.06
CA VAL A 20 16.71 2.11 14.93
C VAL A 20 16.72 1.70 13.46
N LYS A 21 17.50 0.69 13.12
CA LYS A 21 17.53 0.12 11.79
C LYS A 21 16.38 -0.92 11.65
N ALA A 22 15.21 -0.46 11.20
CA ALA A 22 14.02 -1.29 11.09
C ALA A 22 14.05 -2.26 9.90
N VAL A 23 14.69 -1.87 8.79
CA VAL A 23 14.99 -2.71 7.62
C VAL A 23 16.45 -2.53 7.28
N ASN A 24 17.16 -3.62 7.01
CA ASN A 24 18.61 -3.60 6.82
C ASN A 24 19.02 -4.39 5.57
N ASN A 25 19.33 -3.68 4.50
CA ASN A 25 19.90 -4.21 3.26
C ASN A 25 19.08 -5.39 2.67
N VAL A 26 17.77 -5.20 2.53
CA VAL A 26 16.86 -6.25 2.07
C VAL A 26 16.68 -6.18 0.56
N SER A 27 17.07 -7.26 -0.13
CA SER A 27 16.85 -7.43 -1.57
C SER A 27 15.98 -8.66 -1.80
N LEU A 28 14.73 -8.44 -2.22
CA LEU A 28 13.72 -9.47 -2.45
C LEU A 28 13.00 -9.22 -3.77
N SER A 29 12.34 -10.25 -4.29
CA SER A 29 11.46 -10.10 -5.45
C SER A 29 10.25 -11.01 -5.31
N PHE A 30 9.09 -10.50 -5.73
CA PHE A 30 7.81 -11.20 -5.73
C PHE A 30 7.29 -11.32 -7.15
N GLY A 31 6.78 -12.50 -7.49
CA GLY A 31 6.25 -12.82 -8.81
C GLY A 31 4.80 -12.40 -8.99
N GLU A 32 4.36 -12.36 -10.22
CA GLU A 32 2.95 -12.20 -10.57
C GLU A 32 2.13 -13.40 -10.08
N GLY A 33 0.96 -13.14 -9.48
CA GLY A 33 0.09 -14.18 -8.92
C GLY A 33 0.62 -14.84 -7.65
N GLU A 34 1.74 -14.36 -7.09
CA GLU A 34 2.33 -14.91 -5.88
C GLU A 34 1.55 -14.45 -4.64
N PHE A 35 1.29 -15.39 -3.73
CA PHE A 35 0.79 -15.13 -2.39
C PHE A 35 1.91 -15.36 -1.39
N THR A 36 2.40 -14.28 -0.80
CA THR A 36 3.57 -14.29 0.10
C THR A 36 3.19 -13.81 1.50
N ALA A 37 3.59 -14.55 2.53
CA ALA A 37 3.46 -14.13 3.92
C ALA A 37 4.82 -13.68 4.47
N ILE A 38 4.84 -12.48 5.10
CA ILE A 38 6.01 -11.98 5.84
C ILE A 38 5.78 -12.26 7.31
N VAL A 39 6.55 -13.18 7.86
CA VAL A 39 6.41 -13.66 9.24
C VAL A 39 7.63 -13.30 10.10
N GLY A 40 7.44 -13.17 11.40
CA GLY A 40 8.51 -12.86 12.34
C GLY A 40 7.97 -12.29 13.67
N PRO A 41 8.81 -12.17 14.70
CA PRO A 41 8.41 -11.65 16.01
C PRO A 41 7.98 -10.18 15.92
N SER A 42 7.29 -9.68 16.96
CA SER A 42 6.94 -8.26 17.06
C SER A 42 8.22 -7.41 17.04
N GLY A 43 8.17 -6.25 16.35
CA GLY A 43 9.33 -5.36 16.23
C GLY A 43 10.38 -5.78 15.19
N SER A 44 10.18 -6.88 14.44
CA SER A 44 11.14 -7.34 13.41
C SER A 44 11.11 -6.55 12.08
N GLY A 45 10.40 -5.44 11.99
CA GLY A 45 10.37 -4.58 10.80
C GLY A 45 9.36 -4.96 9.73
N LYS A 46 8.47 -5.94 9.94
CA LYS A 46 7.47 -6.39 8.94
C LYS A 46 6.58 -5.25 8.43
N THR A 47 5.97 -4.51 9.35
CA THR A 47 5.10 -3.38 8.99
C THR A 47 5.89 -2.28 8.29
N THR A 48 7.12 -2.00 8.74
CA THR A 48 8.00 -1.05 8.06
C THR A 48 8.29 -1.50 6.64
N PHE A 49 8.64 -2.76 6.43
CA PHE A 49 8.90 -3.30 5.10
C PHE A 49 7.66 -3.21 4.20
N LEU A 50 6.47 -3.58 4.71
CA LEU A 50 5.20 -3.45 3.97
C LEU A 50 4.87 -2.00 3.61
N ASN A 51 5.10 -1.06 4.54
CA ASN A 51 4.90 0.36 4.27
C ASN A 51 5.85 0.89 3.20
N LEU A 52 7.09 0.42 3.19
CA LEU A 52 8.08 0.79 2.17
C LEU A 52 7.67 0.29 0.78
N ILE A 53 7.38 -1.02 0.63
CA ILE A 53 6.99 -1.57 -0.67
C ILE A 53 5.63 -1.06 -1.15
N GLY A 54 4.76 -0.64 -0.22
CA GLY A 54 3.51 0.04 -0.53
C GLY A 54 3.65 1.53 -0.83
N GLY A 55 4.86 2.11 -0.72
CA GLY A 55 5.09 3.54 -0.92
C GLY A 55 4.39 4.43 0.11
N LEU A 56 4.09 3.90 1.31
CA LEU A 56 3.54 4.67 2.44
C LEU A 56 4.64 5.35 3.26
N ASP A 57 5.87 4.83 3.16
CA ASP A 57 7.07 5.42 3.76
C ASP A 57 8.21 5.41 2.73
N LYS A 58 9.22 6.25 2.95
CA LYS A 58 10.40 6.32 2.08
C LYS A 58 11.57 5.57 2.71
N PRO A 59 12.33 4.80 1.90
CA PRO A 59 13.55 4.18 2.41
C PRO A 59 14.62 5.23 2.73
N THR A 60 15.54 4.86 3.61
CA THR A 60 16.76 5.64 3.86
C THR A 60 17.77 5.39 2.74
N GLU A 61 17.85 4.13 2.26
CA GLU A 61 18.72 3.71 1.17
C GLU A 61 18.04 2.57 0.39
N GLY A 62 18.50 2.36 -0.84
CA GLY A 62 18.01 1.30 -1.72
C GLY A 62 16.81 1.71 -2.57
N ASN A 63 16.36 0.79 -3.40
CA ASN A 63 15.33 1.05 -4.41
C ASN A 63 14.17 0.06 -4.29
N ILE A 64 13.00 0.50 -4.72
CA ILE A 64 11.77 -0.30 -4.77
C ILE A 64 11.18 -0.17 -6.15
N PHE A 65 11.04 -1.30 -6.84
CA PHE A 65 10.44 -1.38 -8.16
C PHE A 65 9.09 -2.07 -8.07
N ILE A 66 8.08 -1.47 -8.72
CA ILE A 66 6.78 -2.09 -8.95
C ILE A 66 6.57 -2.12 -10.46
N GLY A 67 6.51 -3.32 -11.02
CA GLY A 67 6.69 -3.50 -12.46
C GLY A 67 8.04 -2.93 -12.88
N ASP A 68 8.01 -2.05 -13.87
CA ASP A 68 9.21 -1.36 -14.40
C ASP A 68 9.44 0.01 -13.75
N THR A 69 8.61 0.41 -12.78
CA THR A 69 8.68 1.73 -12.14
C THR A 69 9.46 1.67 -10.84
N ASP A 70 10.55 2.46 -10.75
CA ASP A 70 11.21 2.73 -9.48
C ASP A 70 10.41 3.79 -8.71
N ILE A 71 9.67 3.35 -7.68
CA ILE A 71 8.82 4.24 -6.89
C ILE A 71 9.60 5.14 -5.94
N THR A 72 10.87 4.83 -5.66
CA THR A 72 11.73 5.66 -4.79
C THR A 72 12.15 6.97 -5.45
N LEU A 73 12.14 7.01 -6.78
CA LEU A 73 12.47 8.20 -7.57
C LEU A 73 11.27 9.10 -7.86
N LEU A 74 10.06 8.66 -7.49
CA LEU A 74 8.86 9.45 -7.74
C LEU A 74 8.76 10.62 -6.75
N SER A 75 8.34 11.78 -7.26
CA SER A 75 7.90 12.88 -6.38
C SER A 75 6.66 12.47 -5.59
N ASP A 76 6.40 13.13 -4.46
CA ASP A 76 5.27 12.79 -3.59
C ASP A 76 3.93 12.76 -4.34
N SER A 77 3.70 13.74 -5.21
CA SER A 77 2.48 13.79 -6.05
C SER A 77 2.38 12.59 -7.00
N LYS A 78 3.47 12.24 -7.67
CA LYS A 78 3.49 11.08 -8.58
C LYS A 78 3.37 9.76 -7.83
N LEU A 79 3.94 9.65 -6.63
CA LEU A 79 3.83 8.47 -5.79
C LEU A 79 2.39 8.27 -5.29
N ILE A 80 1.69 9.36 -4.92
CA ILE A 80 0.26 9.31 -4.54
C ILE A 80 -0.57 8.79 -5.71
N ASP A 81 -0.39 9.35 -6.90
CA ASP A 81 -1.10 8.93 -8.10
C ASP A 81 -0.77 7.49 -8.49
N PHE A 82 0.50 7.10 -8.42
CA PHE A 82 0.93 5.73 -8.67
C PHE A 82 0.25 4.73 -7.72
N ARG A 83 0.22 5.01 -6.41
CA ARG A 83 -0.46 4.17 -5.43
C ARG A 83 -1.95 4.03 -5.72
N LEU A 84 -2.61 5.15 -6.02
CA LEU A 84 -4.04 5.19 -6.32
C LEU A 84 -4.44 4.23 -7.45
N HIS A 85 -3.56 4.02 -8.43
CA HIS A 85 -3.88 3.23 -9.61
C HIS A 85 -3.25 1.83 -9.64
N ASN A 86 -2.23 1.58 -8.81
CA ASN A 86 -1.42 0.35 -8.92
C ASN A 86 -1.35 -0.49 -7.64
N ILE A 87 -1.76 0.04 -6.47
CA ILE A 87 -1.58 -0.66 -5.19
C ILE A 87 -2.90 -0.68 -4.43
N GLY A 88 -3.33 -1.88 -4.01
CA GLY A 88 -4.44 -2.04 -3.08
C GLY A 88 -3.93 -2.34 -1.66
N PHE A 89 -4.52 -1.71 -0.65
CA PHE A 89 -4.21 -1.93 0.75
C PHE A 89 -5.38 -2.54 1.50
N VAL A 90 -5.08 -3.53 2.33
CA VAL A 90 -5.98 -4.01 3.38
C VAL A 90 -5.29 -3.75 4.71
N PHE A 91 -5.88 -2.88 5.52
CA PHE A 91 -5.31 -2.48 6.81
C PHE A 91 -5.85 -3.35 7.95
N GLN A 92 -5.07 -3.47 9.03
CA GLN A 92 -5.47 -4.15 10.24
C GLN A 92 -6.64 -3.45 10.94
N SER A 93 -6.68 -2.12 10.92
CA SER A 93 -7.82 -1.29 11.33
C SER A 93 -8.66 -0.95 10.09
N TYR A 94 -9.96 -0.79 10.27
CA TYR A 94 -10.88 -0.58 9.14
C TYR A 94 -10.61 0.69 8.33
N ASN A 95 -9.95 1.69 8.91
CA ASN A 95 -9.61 2.98 8.27
C ASN A 95 -10.80 3.66 7.55
N LEU A 96 -12.01 3.45 8.09
CA LEU A 96 -13.20 4.07 7.57
C LEU A 96 -13.22 5.56 7.87
N LEU A 97 -13.74 6.35 6.94
CA LEU A 97 -14.05 7.75 7.15
C LEU A 97 -15.39 7.86 7.88
N PRO A 98 -15.40 8.29 9.17
CA PRO A 98 -16.61 8.19 10.00
C PRO A 98 -17.76 9.09 9.53
N VAL A 99 -17.44 10.11 8.74
CA VAL A 99 -18.42 11.07 8.19
C VAL A 99 -19.11 10.56 6.92
N LEU A 100 -18.63 9.44 6.37
CA LEU A 100 -19.16 8.82 5.16
C LEU A 100 -20.01 7.59 5.51
N THR A 101 -21.05 7.35 4.72
CA THR A 101 -21.82 6.11 4.75
C THR A 101 -20.96 4.92 4.29
N ALA A 102 -21.44 3.69 4.49
CA ALA A 102 -20.75 2.49 4.00
C ALA A 102 -20.53 2.54 2.48
N LYS A 103 -21.56 2.91 1.71
CA LYS A 103 -21.49 3.06 0.26
C LYS A 103 -20.47 4.11 -0.16
N GLU A 104 -20.44 5.26 0.50
CA GLU A 104 -19.47 6.33 0.23
C GLU A 104 -18.04 5.90 0.57
N ASN A 105 -17.81 5.18 1.68
CA ASN A 105 -16.51 4.63 2.00
C ASN A 105 -16.02 3.67 0.92
N VAL A 106 -16.89 2.77 0.42
CA VAL A 106 -16.54 1.82 -0.65
C VAL A 106 -16.25 2.55 -1.98
N SER A 107 -17.05 3.56 -2.32
CA SER A 107 -16.89 4.31 -3.58
C SER A 107 -15.79 5.37 -3.53
N PHE A 108 -15.27 5.72 -2.36
CA PHE A 108 -14.32 6.83 -2.19
C PHE A 108 -13.06 6.71 -3.06
N ILE A 109 -12.48 5.52 -3.16
CA ILE A 109 -11.32 5.27 -4.00
C ILE A 109 -11.65 5.48 -5.50
N MET A 110 -12.82 5.04 -5.95
CA MET A 110 -13.30 5.22 -7.31
C MET A 110 -13.53 6.70 -7.64
N LEU A 111 -14.00 7.48 -6.66
CA LEU A 111 -14.12 8.94 -6.78
C LEU A 111 -12.74 9.60 -7.00
N LEU A 112 -11.72 9.20 -6.23
CA LEU A 112 -10.36 9.70 -6.41
C LEU A 112 -9.77 9.32 -7.77
N GLN A 113 -10.14 8.14 -8.30
CA GLN A 113 -9.80 7.68 -9.64
C GLN A 113 -10.61 8.35 -10.75
N LYS A 114 -11.52 9.29 -10.40
CA LYS A 114 -12.36 10.05 -11.33
C LYS A 114 -13.29 9.17 -12.18
N GLN A 115 -13.76 8.05 -11.63
CA GLN A 115 -14.76 7.21 -12.29
C GLN A 115 -16.11 7.91 -12.36
N LYS A 116 -16.97 7.49 -13.30
CA LYS A 116 -18.31 8.05 -13.44
C LYS A 116 -19.21 7.64 -12.28
N GLN A 117 -20.06 8.56 -11.82
CA GLN A 117 -20.94 8.35 -10.66
C GLN A 117 -21.77 7.07 -10.78
N ALA A 118 -22.41 6.84 -11.94
CA ALA A 118 -23.23 5.64 -12.16
C ALA A 118 -22.44 4.32 -12.04
N GLU A 119 -21.17 4.30 -12.47
CA GLU A 119 -20.29 3.14 -12.37
C GLU A 119 -19.85 2.91 -10.92
N MET A 120 -19.54 3.99 -10.19
CA MET A 120 -19.19 3.94 -8.76
C MET A 120 -20.35 3.41 -7.92
N ASP A 121 -21.56 3.91 -8.15
CA ASP A 121 -22.76 3.51 -7.41
C ASP A 121 -23.07 2.03 -7.65
N ALA A 122 -23.08 1.59 -8.88
CA ALA A 122 -23.34 0.19 -9.23
C ALA A 122 -22.27 -0.75 -8.63
N ARG A 123 -21.00 -0.36 -8.69
CA ARG A 123 -19.92 -1.17 -8.15
C ARG A 123 -19.93 -1.22 -6.63
N ALA A 124 -20.20 -0.11 -5.96
CA ALA A 124 -20.29 -0.06 -4.50
C ALA A 124 -21.46 -0.92 -3.98
N GLU A 125 -22.62 -0.87 -4.61
CA GLU A 125 -23.78 -1.71 -4.27
C GLU A 125 -23.49 -3.19 -4.48
N GLU A 126 -22.85 -3.55 -5.59
CA GLU A 126 -22.43 -4.93 -5.84
C GLU A 126 -21.49 -5.45 -4.76
N LEU A 127 -20.46 -4.67 -4.39
CA LEU A 127 -19.49 -5.07 -3.38
C LEU A 127 -20.12 -5.20 -1.98
N LEU A 128 -21.00 -4.27 -1.59
CA LEU A 128 -21.72 -4.34 -0.32
C LEU A 128 -22.61 -5.57 -0.26
N ARG A 129 -23.33 -5.90 -1.33
CA ARG A 129 -24.13 -7.12 -1.43
C ARG A 129 -23.29 -8.39 -1.26
N GLN A 130 -22.09 -8.44 -1.87
CA GLN A 130 -21.19 -9.60 -1.75
C GLN A 130 -20.76 -9.89 -0.30
N VAL A 131 -20.79 -8.89 0.58
CA VAL A 131 -20.46 -9.02 2.00
C VAL A 131 -21.67 -8.97 2.93
N GLY A 132 -22.90 -9.02 2.37
CA GLY A 132 -24.14 -9.05 3.15
C GLY A 132 -24.55 -7.72 3.78
N LEU A 133 -24.15 -6.61 3.18
CA LEU A 133 -24.50 -5.25 3.59
C LEU A 133 -25.37 -4.59 2.49
N GLU A 134 -26.50 -5.19 2.21
CA GLU A 134 -27.41 -4.76 1.12
C GLU A 134 -28.35 -3.62 1.54
N ASP A 135 -28.58 -3.42 2.86
CA ASP A 135 -29.55 -2.50 3.46
C ASP A 135 -28.92 -1.19 3.95
#